data_4425cfbde96e6c2b9f3e1e3fcf808682
#
_entry.id   4425cfbde96e6c2b9f3e1e3fcf808682
#
_cell.length_a   1.000
_cell.length_b   1.000
_cell.length_c   1.000
_cell.angle_alpha   90.00
_cell.angle_beta   90.00
_cell.angle_gamma   90.00
#
_symmetry.space_group_name_H-M   'P 1'
#
loop_
_entity.id
_entity.type
_entity.pdbx_description
1 polymer ?
#
loop_
_entity_poly.entity_id
_entity_poly.type
_entity_poly.pdbx_seq_one_letter_code
_entity_poly.pdbx_strand_id
1 'polypeptide(L)'
;MRLYFLKTFTLLLLLFSLGAIGSNLSDDAKNRGINEVCQSYLSQIEKSFNLNGLNITFAHPENPSLLPSLHISSQRYNNGSSSFSATLMPDDDYCFLSTVMVTLINNQSCTEIAQIKSETENLQLSSYADGKFIILTPQDNSFQTILSSINENTCAMTESRMMWPGR
;
A
#
# COMPACT_ATOMS: atom_id res chain seq x y z
N MET A 1 -20.44 -42.22 28.94
CA MET A 1 -19.81 -42.09 27.60
C MET A 1 -20.08 -40.78 26.86
N ARG A 2 -20.80 -39.83 27.44
CA ARG A 2 -21.13 -38.50 26.82
C ARG A 2 -20.22 -37.31 27.24
N LEU A 3 -19.42 -37.47 28.31
CA LEU A 3 -18.59 -36.36 28.84
C LEU A 3 -17.20 -36.25 28.20
N TYR A 4 -16.72 -37.25 27.52
CA TYR A 4 -15.38 -37.24 26.89
C TYR A 4 -15.38 -36.59 25.51
N PHE A 5 -16.52 -36.55 24.81
CA PHE A 5 -16.65 -35.91 23.49
C PHE A 5 -16.62 -34.38 23.55
N LEU A 6 -17.05 -33.78 24.66
CA LEU A 6 -17.11 -32.33 24.80
C LEU A 6 -15.74 -31.70 25.08
N LYS A 7 -14.84 -32.43 25.75
CA LYS A 7 -13.49 -31.94 26.08
C LYS A 7 -12.52 -31.98 24.91
N THR A 8 -12.68 -32.92 24.00
CA THR A 8 -11.84 -33.02 22.79
C THR A 8 -12.21 -31.98 21.74
N PHE A 9 -13.47 -31.55 21.65
CA PHE A 9 -13.92 -30.54 20.71
C PHE A 9 -13.46 -29.14 21.10
N THR A 10 -13.39 -28.83 22.41
CA THR A 10 -12.91 -27.54 22.93
C THR A 10 -11.40 -27.36 22.74
N LEU A 11 -10.63 -28.44 22.76
CA LEU A 11 -9.17 -28.39 22.56
C LEU A 11 -8.80 -28.16 21.08
N LEU A 12 -9.63 -28.63 20.15
CA LEU A 12 -9.40 -28.46 18.73
C LEU A 12 -9.67 -27.03 18.25
N LEU A 13 -10.58 -26.30 18.92
CA LEU A 13 -10.88 -24.89 18.61
C LEU A 13 -9.82 -23.90 19.10
N LEU A 14 -9.00 -24.30 20.09
CA LEU A 14 -7.90 -23.45 20.61
C LEU A 14 -6.64 -23.49 19.75
N LEU A 15 -6.53 -24.41 18.80
CA LEU A 15 -5.37 -24.51 17.90
C LEU A 15 -5.50 -23.64 16.63
N PHE A 16 -6.67 -23.05 16.37
CA PHE A 16 -6.88 -22.17 15.20
C PHE A 16 -6.72 -20.68 15.50
N SER A 17 -6.38 -20.32 16.73
CA SER A 17 -6.08 -18.93 17.11
C SER A 17 -4.58 -18.60 17.14
N LEU A 18 -3.76 -19.32 16.39
CA LEU A 18 -2.39 -18.90 16.09
C LEU A 18 -2.51 -17.70 15.14
N GLY A 19 -2.33 -16.54 15.74
CA GLY A 19 -2.42 -15.25 15.10
C GLY A 19 -1.76 -15.25 13.73
N ALA A 20 -2.41 -14.70 12.75
CA ALA A 20 -1.78 -14.26 11.52
C ALA A 20 -0.68 -13.27 11.93
N ILE A 21 0.54 -13.77 12.15
CA ILE A 21 1.74 -12.94 12.12
C ILE A 21 1.73 -12.42 10.69
N GLY A 22 1.48 -11.12 10.52
CA GLY A 22 1.42 -10.50 9.22
C GLY A 22 2.71 -10.83 8.48
N SER A 23 2.63 -11.66 7.46
CA SER A 23 3.76 -11.88 6.56
C SER A 23 4.07 -10.55 5.88
N ASN A 24 5.33 -10.27 5.61
CA ASN A 24 5.71 -9.17 4.74
C ASN A 24 5.00 -9.32 3.40
N LEU A 25 4.73 -8.21 2.73
CA LEU A 25 4.02 -8.22 1.45
C LEU A 25 4.79 -8.99 0.38
N SER A 26 6.13 -8.87 0.38
CA SER A 26 7.03 -9.61 -0.50
C SER A 26 7.06 -11.13 -0.19
N ASP A 27 6.98 -11.52 1.06
CA ASP A 27 6.91 -12.93 1.45
C ASP A 27 5.57 -13.56 1.03
N ASP A 28 4.45 -12.85 1.20
CA ASP A 28 3.15 -13.31 0.72
C ASP A 28 3.13 -13.47 -0.82
N ALA A 29 3.74 -12.52 -1.54
CA ALA A 29 3.90 -12.60 -2.99
C ALA A 29 4.71 -13.83 -3.42
N LYS A 30 5.83 -14.11 -2.72
CA LYS A 30 6.66 -15.29 -2.95
C LYS A 30 5.88 -16.58 -2.73
N ASN A 31 5.16 -16.68 -1.63
CA ASN A 31 4.37 -17.85 -1.28
C ASN A 31 3.25 -18.14 -2.29
N ARG A 32 2.79 -17.11 -3.00
CA ARG A 32 1.77 -17.21 -4.06
C ARG A 32 2.37 -17.45 -5.46
N GLY A 33 3.70 -17.56 -5.59
CA GLY A 33 4.37 -17.85 -6.85
C GLY A 33 4.42 -16.68 -7.83
N ILE A 34 4.39 -15.43 -7.33
CA ILE A 34 4.59 -14.24 -8.17
C ILE A 34 5.99 -14.29 -8.81
N ASN A 35 6.15 -13.71 -10.01
CA ASN A 35 7.42 -13.60 -10.72
C ASN A 35 8.53 -13.00 -9.84
N GLU A 36 9.75 -13.57 -9.90
CA GLU A 36 10.86 -13.18 -9.01
C GLU A 36 11.32 -11.72 -9.23
N VAL A 37 11.28 -11.22 -10.47
CA VAL A 37 11.62 -9.82 -10.77
C VAL A 37 10.61 -8.90 -10.08
N CYS A 38 9.31 -9.21 -10.20
CA CYS A 38 8.24 -8.48 -9.53
C CYS A 38 8.35 -8.54 -8.00
N GLN A 39 8.72 -9.69 -7.42
CA GLN A 39 8.98 -9.83 -5.98
C GLN A 39 10.12 -8.91 -5.52
N SER A 40 11.19 -8.80 -6.32
CA SER A 40 12.31 -7.90 -6.00
C SER A 40 11.87 -6.43 -5.92
N TYR A 41 11.05 -5.98 -6.87
CA TYR A 41 10.49 -4.62 -6.84
C TYR A 41 9.59 -4.40 -5.63
N LEU A 42 8.71 -5.38 -5.34
CA LEU A 42 7.82 -5.30 -4.19
C LEU A 42 8.59 -5.21 -2.86
N SER A 43 9.69 -5.98 -2.73
CA SER A 43 10.56 -5.91 -1.55
C SER A 43 11.23 -4.54 -1.37
N GLN A 44 11.62 -3.87 -2.46
CA GLN A 44 12.17 -2.51 -2.41
C GLN A 44 11.11 -1.50 -1.99
N ILE A 45 9.89 -1.61 -2.55
CA ILE A 45 8.75 -0.76 -2.21
C ILE A 45 8.38 -0.93 -0.73
N GLU A 46 8.26 -2.15 -0.27
CA GLU A 46 7.93 -2.49 1.12
C GLU A 46 8.87 -1.80 2.11
N LYS A 47 10.16 -1.81 1.81
CA LYS A 47 11.18 -1.11 2.59
C LYS A 47 11.07 0.41 2.49
N SER A 48 10.88 0.93 1.27
CA SER A 48 10.83 2.38 1.02
C SER A 48 9.61 3.05 1.68
N PHE A 49 8.47 2.37 1.70
CA PHE A 49 7.24 2.87 2.32
C PHE A 49 7.04 2.36 3.76
N ASN A 50 7.98 1.55 4.29
CA ASN A 50 7.89 0.94 5.62
C ASN A 50 6.54 0.22 5.83
N LEU A 51 6.17 -0.65 4.87
CA LEU A 51 4.90 -1.37 4.86
C LEU A 51 4.94 -2.54 5.85
N ASN A 52 4.50 -2.30 7.07
CA ASN A 52 4.54 -3.26 8.19
C ASN A 52 3.14 -3.56 8.77
N GLY A 53 2.10 -3.22 8.03
CA GLY A 53 0.71 -3.39 8.45
C GLY A 53 0.09 -4.73 8.04
N LEU A 54 -1.24 -4.73 7.84
CA LEU A 54 -1.96 -5.87 7.28
C LEU A 54 -1.69 -5.94 5.77
N ASN A 55 -1.16 -7.07 5.31
CA ASN A 55 -0.79 -7.29 3.92
C ASN A 55 -1.69 -8.33 3.27
N ILE A 56 -2.07 -8.10 2.01
CA ILE A 56 -2.90 -9.01 1.21
C ILE A 56 -2.38 -9.00 -0.24
N THR A 57 -2.17 -10.17 -0.81
CA THR A 57 -1.81 -10.37 -2.22
C THR A 57 -2.94 -11.09 -2.97
N PHE A 58 -3.30 -10.57 -4.12
CA PHE A 58 -4.17 -11.22 -5.10
C PHE A 58 -3.33 -11.63 -6.30
N ALA A 59 -3.38 -12.90 -6.65
CA ALA A 59 -2.66 -13.48 -7.77
C ALA A 59 -3.57 -14.43 -8.55
N HIS A 60 -3.27 -14.63 -9.84
CA HIS A 60 -3.99 -15.60 -10.64
C HIS A 60 -3.72 -17.02 -10.12
N PRO A 61 -4.76 -17.86 -9.89
CA PRO A 61 -4.61 -19.15 -9.22
C PRO A 61 -3.75 -20.16 -9.99
N GLU A 62 -3.76 -20.11 -11.33
CA GLU A 62 -3.04 -21.07 -12.18
C GLU A 62 -1.72 -20.53 -12.74
N ASN A 63 -1.65 -19.21 -12.98
CA ASN A 63 -0.51 -18.57 -13.64
C ASN A 63 -0.04 -17.31 -12.88
N PRO A 64 0.30 -17.41 -11.60
CA PRO A 64 0.65 -16.24 -10.78
C PRO A 64 1.94 -15.55 -11.23
N SER A 65 2.86 -16.28 -11.85
CA SER A 65 4.15 -15.73 -12.31
C SER A 65 4.09 -15.03 -13.67
N LEU A 66 3.00 -15.21 -14.43
CA LEU A 66 2.86 -14.66 -15.79
C LEU A 66 1.82 -13.56 -15.91
N LEU A 67 0.88 -13.48 -14.96
CA LEU A 67 -0.25 -12.58 -15.00
C LEU A 67 -0.14 -11.49 -13.94
N PRO A 68 -0.85 -10.35 -14.13
CA PRO A 68 -0.84 -9.27 -13.17
C PRO A 68 -1.24 -9.70 -11.76
N SER A 69 -0.63 -9.08 -10.76
CA SER A 69 -0.95 -9.26 -9.35
C SER A 69 -1.25 -7.93 -8.67
N LEU A 70 -2.10 -7.96 -7.65
CA LEU A 70 -2.44 -6.79 -6.82
C LEU A 70 -1.99 -7.05 -5.39
N HIS A 71 -1.30 -6.10 -4.82
CA HIS A 71 -0.76 -6.12 -3.47
C HIS A 71 -1.33 -4.95 -2.68
N ILE A 72 -1.83 -5.21 -1.49
CA ILE A 72 -2.42 -4.20 -0.62
C ILE A 72 -1.75 -4.28 0.75
N SER A 73 -1.41 -3.12 1.31
CA SER A 73 -0.95 -2.98 2.69
C SER A 73 -1.73 -1.88 3.38
N SER A 74 -2.21 -2.13 4.59
CA SER A 74 -2.93 -1.12 5.38
C SER A 74 -2.32 -1.02 6.77
N GLN A 75 -2.08 0.18 7.24
CA GLN A 75 -1.46 0.44 8.53
C GLN A 75 -2.08 1.65 9.23
N ARG A 76 -1.95 1.66 10.55
CA ARG A 76 -2.48 2.73 11.41
C ARG A 76 -1.35 3.44 12.12
N TYR A 77 -1.50 4.75 12.29
CA TYR A 77 -0.61 5.63 13.05
C TYR A 77 -1.39 6.32 14.16
N ASN A 78 -0.70 7.01 15.06
CA ASN A 78 -1.35 7.79 16.12
C ASN A 78 -2.23 8.91 15.57
N ASN A 79 -1.86 9.50 14.43
CA ASN A 79 -2.54 10.63 13.80
C ASN A 79 -3.23 10.29 12.48
N GLY A 80 -3.47 9.01 12.19
CA GLY A 80 -4.11 8.63 10.94
C GLY A 80 -3.95 7.18 10.54
N SER A 81 -4.10 6.92 9.25
CA SER A 81 -3.92 5.60 8.65
C SER A 81 -3.46 5.73 7.22
N SER A 82 -2.85 4.69 6.68
CA SER A 82 -2.58 4.60 5.25
C SER A 82 -3.04 3.28 4.66
N SER A 83 -3.40 3.34 3.37
CA SER A 83 -3.64 2.18 2.53
C SER A 83 -2.77 2.31 1.29
N PHE A 84 -1.92 1.34 1.10
CA PHE A 84 -1.04 1.22 -0.07
C PHE A 84 -1.57 0.13 -0.99
N SER A 85 -1.51 0.35 -2.29
CA SER A 85 -1.74 -0.70 -3.30
C SER A 85 -0.67 -0.64 -4.38
N ALA A 86 -0.25 -1.80 -4.85
CA ALA A 86 0.64 -1.96 -5.99
C ALA A 86 0.07 -2.99 -6.96
N THR A 87 0.03 -2.63 -8.24
CA THR A 87 -0.23 -3.59 -9.32
C THR A 87 1.08 -3.88 -10.02
N LEU A 88 1.44 -5.16 -10.08
CA LEU A 88 2.62 -5.63 -10.77
C LEU A 88 2.21 -6.48 -11.97
N MET A 89 2.88 -6.25 -13.09
CA MET A 89 2.69 -7.03 -14.32
C MET A 89 4.06 -7.48 -14.83
N PRO A 90 4.35 -8.79 -14.79
CA PRO A 90 5.60 -9.33 -15.31
C PRO A 90 5.64 -9.21 -16.84
N ASP A 91 6.82 -8.93 -17.37
CA ASP A 91 7.11 -8.84 -18.81
C ASP A 91 8.57 -9.25 -19.04
N ASP A 92 8.79 -10.52 -19.36
CA ASP A 92 10.11 -11.14 -19.48
C ASP A 92 11.05 -10.81 -18.28
N ASP A 93 12.10 -10.01 -18.51
CA ASP A 93 13.09 -9.60 -17.51
C ASP A 93 12.66 -8.36 -16.70
N TYR A 94 11.44 -7.86 -16.90
CA TYR A 94 10.93 -6.64 -16.28
C TYR A 94 9.68 -6.90 -15.46
N CYS A 95 9.36 -5.92 -14.63
CA CYS A 95 8.06 -5.85 -13.97
C CYS A 95 7.51 -4.43 -14.09
N PHE A 96 6.41 -4.27 -14.80
CA PHE A 96 5.68 -3.01 -14.77
C PHE A 96 5.01 -2.85 -13.41
N LEU A 97 5.05 -1.65 -12.90
CA LEU A 97 4.58 -1.34 -11.55
C LEU A 97 3.79 -0.05 -11.55
N SER A 98 2.59 -0.10 -11.01
CA SER A 98 1.88 1.10 -10.57
C SER A 98 1.59 1.02 -9.08
N THR A 99 1.73 2.15 -8.38
CA THR A 99 1.42 2.23 -6.95
C THR A 99 0.48 3.39 -6.67
N VAL A 100 -0.39 3.18 -5.69
CA VAL A 100 -1.22 4.23 -5.09
C VAL A 100 -1.13 4.08 -3.58
N MET A 101 -0.81 5.17 -2.89
CA MET A 101 -0.86 5.26 -1.44
C MET A 101 -1.84 6.34 -1.03
N VAL A 102 -2.83 5.98 -0.24
CA VAL A 102 -3.77 6.92 0.37
C VAL A 102 -3.45 7.01 1.85
N THR A 103 -3.14 8.23 2.31
CA THR A 103 -2.87 8.50 3.73
C THR A 103 -3.91 9.47 4.26
N LEU A 104 -4.62 9.08 5.31
CA LEU A 104 -5.49 9.96 6.07
C LEU A 104 -4.69 10.57 7.22
N ILE A 105 -4.60 11.89 7.24
CA ILE A 105 -3.83 12.66 8.24
C ILE A 105 -4.82 13.49 9.05
N ASN A 106 -4.87 13.24 10.35
CA ASN A 106 -5.67 14.00 11.30
C ASN A 106 -4.84 15.10 11.96
N ASN A 107 -5.51 16.15 12.44
CA ASN A 107 -4.91 17.29 13.13
C ASN A 107 -3.96 18.13 12.25
N GLN A 108 -4.09 18.05 10.93
CA GLN A 108 -3.41 18.92 9.97
C GLN A 108 -4.33 19.22 8.79
N SER A 109 -4.31 20.48 8.32
CA SER A 109 -5.02 20.87 7.10
C SER A 109 -4.24 20.46 5.85
N CYS A 110 -4.95 20.27 4.73
CA CYS A 110 -4.30 19.99 3.45
C CYS A 110 -3.38 21.14 2.99
N THR A 111 -3.71 22.38 3.34
CA THR A 111 -2.88 23.55 3.00
C THR A 111 -1.54 23.53 3.74
N GLU A 112 -1.54 23.22 5.02
CA GLU A 112 -0.28 23.08 5.80
C GLU A 112 0.60 21.94 5.25
N ILE A 113 0.00 20.78 4.94
CA ILE A 113 0.71 19.65 4.35
C ILE A 113 1.28 20.01 2.99
N ALA A 114 0.49 20.71 2.15
CA ALA A 114 0.91 21.14 0.82
C ALA A 114 2.13 22.08 0.90
N GLN A 115 2.09 23.06 1.80
CA GLN A 115 3.18 24.01 1.99
C GLN A 115 4.47 23.28 2.42
N ILE A 116 4.39 22.46 3.46
CA ILE A 116 5.55 21.71 3.97
C ILE A 116 6.15 20.82 2.86
N LYS A 117 5.33 20.04 2.16
CA LYS A 117 5.82 19.14 1.11
C LYS A 117 6.36 19.90 -0.10
N SER A 118 5.74 20.99 -0.53
CA SER A 118 6.23 21.77 -1.66
C SER A 118 7.59 22.40 -1.38
N GLU A 119 7.84 22.85 -0.15
CA GLU A 119 9.12 23.44 0.26
C GLU A 119 10.22 22.37 0.46
N THR A 120 9.87 21.24 1.12
CA THR A 120 10.86 20.20 1.46
C THR A 120 11.23 19.31 0.28
N GLU A 121 10.31 19.08 -0.64
CA GLU A 121 10.49 18.18 -1.78
C GLU A 121 10.59 18.94 -3.12
N ASN A 122 10.57 20.28 -3.11
CA ASN A 122 10.63 21.15 -4.28
C ASN A 122 9.54 20.80 -5.34
N LEU A 123 8.28 20.69 -4.88
CA LEU A 123 7.15 20.32 -5.72
C LEU A 123 6.42 21.54 -6.23
N GLN A 124 5.91 21.46 -7.47
CA GLN A 124 5.00 22.45 -8.01
C GLN A 124 3.61 22.25 -7.41
N LEU A 125 3.01 23.34 -6.93
CA LEU A 125 1.69 23.35 -6.31
C LEU A 125 0.65 23.94 -7.27
N SER A 126 -0.46 23.23 -7.46
CA SER A 126 -1.65 23.69 -8.18
C SER A 126 -2.89 23.45 -7.32
N SER A 127 -3.82 24.42 -7.31
CA SER A 127 -5.05 24.35 -6.53
C SER A 127 -6.27 24.29 -7.44
N TYR A 128 -7.25 23.45 -7.08
CA TYR A 128 -8.49 23.23 -7.84
C TYR A 128 -9.72 23.29 -6.91
N ALA A 129 -10.87 23.62 -7.50
CA ALA A 129 -12.16 23.67 -6.82
C ALA A 129 -12.12 24.49 -5.52
N ASP A 130 -11.66 25.74 -5.60
CA ASP A 130 -11.55 26.69 -4.47
C ASP A 130 -10.75 26.13 -3.28
N GLY A 131 -9.65 25.42 -3.58
CA GLY A 131 -8.75 24.87 -2.56
C GLY A 131 -9.18 23.53 -1.97
N LYS A 132 -10.27 22.92 -2.46
CA LYS A 132 -10.70 21.58 -2.00
C LYS A 132 -9.74 20.47 -2.41
N PHE A 133 -9.04 20.67 -3.52
CA PHE A 133 -7.99 19.78 -4.01
C PHE A 133 -6.72 20.56 -4.28
N ILE A 134 -5.60 20.04 -3.80
CA ILE A 134 -4.27 20.59 -4.08
C ILE A 134 -3.47 19.45 -4.72
N ILE A 135 -2.82 19.76 -5.86
CA ILE A 135 -1.95 18.79 -6.55
C ILE A 135 -0.51 19.26 -6.38
N LEU A 136 0.34 18.35 -5.95
CA LEU A 136 1.78 18.53 -5.88
C LEU A 136 2.44 17.63 -6.92
N THR A 137 3.27 18.21 -7.76
CA THR A 137 3.91 17.51 -8.88
C THR A 137 5.41 17.81 -8.86
N PRO A 138 6.30 16.79 -8.88
CA PRO A 138 7.73 16.99 -9.06
C PRO A 138 8.04 17.46 -10.49
N GLN A 139 9.22 18.08 -10.67
CA GLN A 139 9.62 18.61 -11.97
C GLN A 139 9.75 17.54 -13.06
N ASP A 140 10.08 16.31 -12.69
CA ASP A 140 10.24 15.16 -13.60
C ASP A 140 8.96 14.36 -13.82
N ASN A 141 7.84 14.76 -13.21
CA ASN A 141 6.56 14.04 -13.24
C ASN A 141 6.66 12.55 -12.81
N SER A 142 7.63 12.19 -11.96
CA SER A 142 7.83 10.80 -11.51
C SER A 142 6.71 10.27 -10.61
N PHE A 143 5.97 11.18 -9.96
CA PHE A 143 4.77 10.87 -9.17
C PHE A 143 3.82 12.06 -9.15
N GLN A 144 2.62 11.85 -8.63
CA GLN A 144 1.68 12.92 -8.33
C GLN A 144 1.10 12.72 -6.93
N THR A 145 0.96 13.82 -6.20
CA THR A 145 0.29 13.83 -4.90
C THR A 145 -0.95 14.71 -4.99
N ILE A 146 -2.10 14.16 -4.63
CA ILE A 146 -3.38 14.88 -4.54
C ILE A 146 -3.76 14.96 -3.06
N LEU A 147 -3.96 16.17 -2.59
CA LEU A 147 -4.48 16.44 -1.24
C LEU A 147 -5.95 16.82 -1.36
N SER A 148 -6.80 16.13 -0.62
CA SER A 148 -8.25 16.33 -0.60
C SER A 148 -8.70 16.66 0.82
N SER A 149 -9.25 17.86 1.02
CA SER A 149 -9.73 18.29 2.34
C SER A 149 -11.00 17.52 2.72
N ILE A 150 -10.94 16.78 3.83
CA ILE A 150 -12.10 16.11 4.42
C ILE A 150 -12.86 17.09 5.33
N ASN A 151 -12.11 17.83 6.15
CA ASN A 151 -12.55 18.94 6.97
C ASN A 151 -11.36 19.86 7.25
N GLU A 152 -11.55 20.89 8.09
CA GLU A 152 -10.53 21.90 8.39
C GLU A 152 -9.22 21.30 8.96
N ASN A 153 -9.31 20.17 9.67
CA ASN A 153 -8.19 19.55 10.39
C ASN A 153 -7.89 18.11 9.94
N THR A 154 -8.42 17.68 8.79
CA THR A 154 -8.21 16.33 8.28
C THR A 154 -7.99 16.36 6.77
N CYS A 155 -6.88 15.81 6.34
CA CYS A 155 -6.48 15.75 4.95
C CYS A 155 -6.33 14.28 4.48
N ALA A 156 -6.91 13.96 3.33
CA ALA A 156 -6.60 12.74 2.60
C ALA A 156 -5.53 13.06 1.55
N MET A 157 -4.39 12.42 1.66
CA MET A 157 -3.28 12.52 0.71
C MET A 157 -3.21 11.25 -0.12
N THR A 158 -3.31 11.40 -1.43
CA THR A 158 -3.15 10.29 -2.39
C THR A 158 -1.89 10.53 -3.20
N GLU A 159 -0.93 9.61 -3.11
CA GLU A 159 0.29 9.61 -3.92
C GLU A 159 0.22 8.46 -4.92
N SER A 160 0.45 8.75 -6.19
CA SER A 160 0.43 7.76 -7.28
C SER A 160 1.74 7.80 -8.07
N ARG A 161 2.24 6.62 -8.41
CA ARG A 161 3.45 6.44 -9.21
C ARG A 161 3.22 5.36 -10.26
N MET A 162 3.88 5.53 -11.40
CA MET A 162 3.99 4.49 -12.40
C MET A 162 5.46 4.35 -12.79
N MET A 163 5.97 3.13 -12.71
CA MET A 163 7.36 2.82 -13.05
C MET A 163 7.40 2.02 -14.35
N TRP A 164 8.15 2.53 -15.30
CA TRP A 164 8.38 1.93 -16.62
C TRP A 164 9.79 1.36 -16.70
N PRO A 165 10.00 0.25 -17.43
CA PRO A 165 11.34 -0.24 -17.74
C PRO A 165 12.18 0.85 -18.42
N GLY A 166 13.41 1.06 -17.92
CA GLY A 166 14.36 2.01 -18.53
C GLY A 166 14.25 3.47 -18.07
N ARG A 167 13.53 3.73 -17.00
CA ARG A 167 13.55 5.04 -16.31
C ARG A 167 14.17 4.94 -14.93
#